data_68d4a4165ea5352d4eb72495f854b44e
#
_entry.id   68d4a4165ea5352d4eb72495f854b44e
#
_cell.length_a   1.000
_cell.length_b   1.000
_cell.length_c   1.000
_cell.angle_alpha   90.00
_cell.angle_beta   90.00
_cell.angle_gamma   90.00
#
_symmetry.space_group_name_H-M   'P 1'
#
loop_
_entity.id
_entity.type
_entity.pdbx_description
1 polymer ?
#
loop_
_entity_poly.entity_id
_entity_poly.type
_entity_poly.pdbx_seq_one_letter_code
_entity_poly.pdbx_strand_id
1 'polypeptide(L)'
;MLKHPGVPRRAVLAGAAAASLAPFRRASAQAPAIRIGVLTDMSGPYRDNGGPTSVACAQQAVEDLGLAQRGIQVEIVSADHQNKPDVGLDIARKWFDRDGVDAVAEVNNSAIALAINGLVTEKNKVHLCTGAGSVDLTGARCSPNMVQWQTDTWGDAQIGEAVTRIGGDKWFFIVADYTTGHLLHENTARMVEASGGKVMGASSYPFPSTTDFSSFLLQAQASGANVVAFCNAGVDLVNCVKQAHEFGMSGLRLVGVVTFSNVIHTLGLETAQGLLLTESYYWDLNDRTRGFMNRVKSKTPDNWPNSEHACTYGGVTHYLKAVAELGGQRAKASGLEAVQTMKRMPTDDDCFGSGSIRADGRAMHPLYLFQVKTPAESKSAWDLYKLAGTIPAERASRPMGEGGCKLTDSFLPLPR
;
A
#
# COMPACT_ATOMS: atom_id res chain seq x y z
N MET A 1 -7.40 54.57 79.35
CA MET A 1 -6.63 53.51 80.05
C MET A 1 -7.44 52.24 80.06
N LEU A 2 -7.14 51.33 79.17
CA LEU A 2 -7.70 49.96 79.17
C LEU A 2 -6.57 49.00 78.89
N LYS A 3 -6.27 48.09 79.81
CA LYS A 3 -5.20 47.12 79.83
C LYS A 3 -5.54 45.94 78.94
N HIS A 4 -4.65 45.56 78.01
CA HIS A 4 -4.72 44.28 77.28
C HIS A 4 -4.10 43.18 78.14
N PRO A 5 -4.71 42.01 78.30
CA PRO A 5 -4.05 40.82 78.86
C PRO A 5 -3.22 40.09 77.85
N GLY A 6 -1.98 39.77 78.24
CA GLY A 6 -1.02 39.00 77.41
C GLY A 6 -1.40 37.55 77.35
N VAL A 7 -1.18 36.97 76.16
CA VAL A 7 -1.33 35.54 75.87
C VAL A 7 0.01 34.81 76.18
N PRO A 8 0.02 33.70 76.91
CA PRO A 8 1.24 33.02 77.29
C PRO A 8 1.88 32.24 76.12
N ARG A 9 3.19 32.43 75.98
CA ARG A 9 4.08 31.88 74.92
C ARG A 9 4.39 30.37 75.03
N ARG A 10 3.52 29.49 75.46
CA ARG A 10 3.85 28.07 75.70
C ARG A 10 2.88 27.06 75.05
N ALA A 11 2.22 27.36 73.96
CA ALA A 11 1.30 26.43 73.26
C ALA A 11 1.52 26.37 71.77
N VAL A 12 2.74 26.42 71.27
CA VAL A 12 3.07 26.29 69.83
C VAL A 12 4.26 25.34 69.62
N LEU A 13 4.24 24.13 70.16
CA LEU A 13 5.22 23.11 69.87
C LEU A 13 4.68 21.67 70.01
N ALA A 14 3.48 21.39 69.56
CA ALA A 14 2.94 20.03 69.54
C ALA A 14 1.95 19.81 68.34
N GLY A 15 2.37 20.13 67.11
CA GLY A 15 1.50 20.03 65.95
C GLY A 15 2.23 19.79 64.60
N ALA A 16 3.41 19.26 64.61
CA ALA A 16 4.21 19.13 63.39
C ALA A 16 4.90 17.76 63.22
N ALA A 17 4.14 16.67 63.34
CA ALA A 17 4.72 15.31 63.07
C ALA A 17 3.65 14.28 62.65
N ALA A 18 2.70 14.64 61.81
CA ALA A 18 1.75 13.69 61.24
C ALA A 18 1.35 14.09 59.79
N ALA A 19 2.31 14.55 59.04
CA ALA A 19 2.06 14.77 57.60
C ALA A 19 3.10 13.99 56.80
N SER A 20 2.62 13.09 55.93
CA SER A 20 3.33 12.51 54.80
C SER A 20 3.88 11.10 54.93
N LEU A 21 2.99 10.12 54.99
CA LEU A 21 3.20 8.85 54.30
C LEU A 21 2.07 8.61 53.31
N ALA A 22 1.77 9.61 52.47
CA ALA A 22 1.04 9.34 51.25
C ALA A 22 2.02 8.60 50.32
N PRO A 23 1.71 7.36 49.85
CA PRO A 23 2.56 6.72 48.89
C PRO A 23 2.59 7.63 47.67
N PHE A 24 3.75 8.13 47.28
CA PHE A 24 3.99 8.71 45.97
C PHE A 24 3.60 7.62 44.95
N ARG A 25 2.37 7.67 44.42
CA ARG A 25 2.06 6.98 43.18
C ARG A 25 3.07 7.52 42.18
N ARG A 26 4.11 6.73 41.91
CA ARG A 26 4.94 6.97 40.75
C ARG A 26 3.94 7.08 39.58
N ALA A 27 3.81 8.28 39.04
CA ALA A 27 3.19 8.47 37.76
C ALA A 27 3.99 7.56 36.82
N SER A 28 3.41 6.41 36.45
CA SER A 28 4.00 5.54 35.44
C SER A 28 4.11 6.44 34.22
N ALA A 29 5.32 6.83 33.87
CA ALA A 29 5.55 7.57 32.64
C ALA A 29 4.99 6.67 31.54
N GLN A 30 3.90 7.13 30.94
CA GLN A 30 3.22 6.40 29.86
C GLN A 30 4.29 6.13 28.80
N ALA A 31 4.47 4.86 28.43
CA ALA A 31 5.44 4.52 27.40
C ALA A 31 5.15 5.35 26.14
N PRO A 32 6.18 5.94 25.51
CA PRO A 32 5.95 6.80 24.35
C PRO A 32 5.20 6.03 23.26
N ALA A 33 4.22 6.69 22.65
CA ALA A 33 3.38 6.09 21.61
C ALA A 33 4.23 5.59 20.42
N ILE A 34 3.81 4.49 19.81
CA ILE A 34 4.26 4.08 18.48
C ILE A 34 3.62 5.03 17.47
N ARG A 35 4.44 5.72 16.68
CA ARG A 35 3.96 6.65 15.64
C ARG A 35 4.18 6.08 14.26
N ILE A 36 3.11 6.02 13.46
CA ILE A 36 3.14 5.57 12.07
C ILE A 36 2.78 6.76 11.20
N GLY A 37 3.68 7.14 10.30
CA GLY A 37 3.46 8.21 9.32
C GLY A 37 2.93 7.63 8.01
N VAL A 38 1.71 7.98 7.62
CA VAL A 38 1.19 7.69 6.27
C VAL A 38 1.63 8.82 5.35
N LEU A 39 2.66 8.56 4.55
CA LEU A 39 3.23 9.50 3.61
C LEU A 39 2.70 9.19 2.21
N THR A 40 1.79 10.00 1.69
CA THR A 40 1.03 9.67 0.48
C THR A 40 0.81 10.90 -0.39
N ASP A 41 0.35 10.70 -1.62
CA ASP A 41 -0.12 11.79 -2.49
C ASP A 41 -1.56 12.17 -2.10
N MET A 42 -1.75 13.36 -1.52
CA MET A 42 -3.08 13.83 -1.11
C MET A 42 -3.68 14.86 -2.07
N SER A 43 -2.88 15.41 -2.97
CA SER A 43 -3.29 16.53 -3.84
C SER A 43 -2.98 16.31 -5.32
N GLY A 44 -2.18 15.29 -5.65
CA GLY A 44 -1.72 15.01 -7.00
C GLY A 44 -2.49 13.87 -7.69
N PRO A 45 -1.89 13.29 -8.75
CA PRO A 45 -2.56 12.32 -9.63
C PRO A 45 -2.89 10.99 -8.96
N TYR A 46 -2.24 10.63 -7.85
CA TYR A 46 -2.45 9.35 -7.13
C TYR A 46 -3.27 9.52 -5.85
N ARG A 47 -3.90 10.71 -5.65
CA ARG A 47 -4.70 11.01 -4.46
C ARG A 47 -5.77 9.96 -4.17
N ASP A 48 -6.46 9.48 -5.19
CA ASP A 48 -7.57 8.54 -5.02
C ASP A 48 -7.11 7.07 -5.05
N ASN A 49 -5.87 6.80 -5.45
CA ASN A 49 -5.27 5.47 -5.34
C ASN A 49 -4.79 5.17 -3.91
N GLY A 50 -4.21 6.18 -3.25
CA GLY A 50 -3.78 6.14 -1.85
C GLY A 50 -4.49 7.22 -1.01
N GLY A 51 -3.78 8.30 -0.68
CA GLY A 51 -4.31 9.52 -0.08
C GLY A 51 -5.10 9.34 1.22
N PRO A 52 -6.19 10.10 1.42
CA PRO A 52 -6.97 10.05 2.66
C PRO A 52 -7.55 8.68 2.98
N THR A 53 -7.86 7.86 1.97
CA THR A 53 -8.39 6.50 2.18
C THR A 53 -7.35 5.58 2.79
N SER A 54 -6.06 5.68 2.39
CA SER A 54 -4.96 4.95 3.06
C SER A 54 -4.82 5.35 4.53
N VAL A 55 -4.98 6.64 4.85
CA VAL A 55 -4.98 7.11 6.25
C VAL A 55 -6.12 6.47 7.04
N ALA A 56 -7.33 6.44 6.49
CA ALA A 56 -8.49 5.80 7.12
C ALA A 56 -8.27 4.30 7.33
N CYS A 57 -7.65 3.61 6.37
CA CYS A 57 -7.30 2.19 6.47
C CYS A 57 -6.22 1.93 7.54
N ALA A 58 -5.21 2.79 7.66
CA ALA A 58 -4.22 2.70 8.75
C ALA A 58 -4.85 2.92 10.12
N GLN A 59 -5.77 3.89 10.25
CA GLN A 59 -6.54 4.12 11.48
C GLN A 59 -7.43 2.92 11.83
N GLN A 60 -8.07 2.30 10.82
CA GLN A 60 -8.88 1.10 11.04
C GLN A 60 -8.04 -0.07 11.57
N ALA A 61 -6.81 -0.24 11.09
CA ALA A 61 -5.89 -1.26 11.62
C ALA A 61 -5.56 -1.04 13.10
N VAL A 62 -5.38 0.21 13.53
CA VAL A 62 -5.17 0.56 14.95
C VAL A 62 -6.39 0.23 15.80
N GLU A 63 -7.58 0.58 15.31
CA GLU A 63 -8.85 0.30 16.01
C GLU A 63 -9.10 -1.20 16.16
N ASP A 64 -8.93 -1.96 15.07
CA ASP A 64 -9.18 -3.41 15.05
C ASP A 64 -8.27 -4.17 16.01
N LEU A 65 -7.02 -3.73 16.18
CA LEU A 65 -6.07 -4.40 17.08
C LEU A 65 -6.21 -3.97 18.55
N GLY A 66 -6.71 -2.77 18.82
CA GLY A 66 -7.01 -2.30 20.17
C GLY A 66 -5.84 -2.33 21.15
N LEU A 67 -4.59 -2.07 20.69
CA LEU A 67 -3.37 -2.23 21.48
C LEU A 67 -3.30 -1.30 22.70
N ALA A 68 -4.09 -0.23 22.75
CA ALA A 68 -4.22 0.66 23.91
C ALA A 68 -4.62 -0.12 25.17
N GLN A 69 -5.46 -1.16 25.04
CA GLN A 69 -5.86 -2.04 26.14
C GLN A 69 -4.70 -2.88 26.68
N ARG A 70 -3.63 -3.05 25.91
CA ARG A 70 -2.37 -3.72 26.28
C ARG A 70 -1.28 -2.73 26.71
N GLY A 71 -1.63 -1.45 26.91
CA GLY A 71 -0.71 -0.41 27.31
C GLY A 71 0.19 0.14 26.20
N ILE A 72 -0.07 -0.20 24.94
CA ILE A 72 0.67 0.28 23.77
C ILE A 72 -0.20 1.32 23.05
N GLN A 73 0.19 2.60 23.19
CA GLN A 73 -0.46 3.68 22.45
C GLN A 73 0.06 3.71 21.02
N VAL A 74 -0.83 3.94 20.05
CA VAL A 74 -0.49 4.07 18.63
C VAL A 74 -1.08 5.37 18.09
N GLU A 75 -0.28 6.12 17.34
CA GLU A 75 -0.67 7.37 16.72
C GLU A 75 -0.41 7.31 15.20
N ILE A 76 -1.41 7.64 14.40
CA ILE A 76 -1.28 7.81 12.95
C ILE A 76 -1.12 9.31 12.67
N VAL A 77 -0.02 9.67 12.01
CA VAL A 77 0.18 10.99 11.41
C VAL A 77 0.23 10.85 9.90
N SER A 78 -0.09 11.91 9.17
CA SER A 78 -0.11 11.86 7.72
C SER A 78 0.48 13.12 7.10
N ALA A 79 1.04 13.01 5.88
CA ALA A 79 1.52 14.14 5.11
C ALA A 79 1.43 13.87 3.61
N ASP A 80 1.35 14.98 2.87
CA ASP A 80 1.29 15.01 1.42
C ASP A 80 2.70 15.17 0.82
N HIS A 81 3.17 14.15 0.10
CA HIS A 81 4.44 14.26 -0.64
C HIS A 81 4.27 14.90 -2.02
N GLN A 82 3.03 15.26 -2.41
CA GLN A 82 2.72 15.95 -3.67
C GLN A 82 3.30 15.26 -4.92
N ASN A 83 3.53 13.96 -4.83
CA ASN A 83 4.23 13.17 -5.85
C ASN A 83 5.64 13.69 -6.21
N LYS A 84 6.33 14.37 -5.25
CA LYS A 84 7.66 14.97 -5.42
C LYS A 84 8.69 14.28 -4.51
N PRO A 85 9.77 13.71 -5.08
CA PRO A 85 10.77 12.96 -4.30
C PRO A 85 11.47 13.78 -3.21
N ASP A 86 11.81 15.04 -3.48
CA ASP A 86 12.43 15.94 -2.52
C ASP A 86 11.52 16.25 -1.33
N VAL A 87 10.25 16.56 -1.60
CA VAL A 87 9.23 16.81 -0.56
C VAL A 87 9.02 15.58 0.33
N GLY A 88 8.85 14.40 -0.30
CA GLY A 88 8.65 13.16 0.45
C GLY A 88 9.83 12.79 1.35
N LEU A 89 11.05 12.96 0.84
CA LEU A 89 12.26 12.65 1.61
C LEU A 89 12.47 13.64 2.77
N ASP A 90 12.19 14.91 2.58
CA ASP A 90 12.31 15.95 3.63
C ASP A 90 11.29 15.72 4.75
N ILE A 91 10.07 15.36 4.41
CA ILE A 91 9.04 14.98 5.40
C ILE A 91 9.51 13.76 6.21
N ALA A 92 9.98 12.70 5.55
CA ALA A 92 10.43 11.50 6.21
C ALA A 92 11.62 11.76 7.15
N ARG A 93 12.61 12.57 6.75
CA ARG A 93 13.72 13.01 7.61
C ARG A 93 13.23 13.76 8.84
N LYS A 94 12.35 14.76 8.64
CA LYS A 94 11.76 15.50 9.77
C LYS A 94 11.01 14.57 10.73
N TRP A 95 10.24 13.65 10.22
CA TRP A 95 9.49 12.68 11.01
C TRP A 95 10.39 11.80 11.87
N PHE A 96 11.48 11.28 11.31
CA PHE A 96 12.40 10.43 12.05
C PHE A 96 13.29 11.19 13.03
N ASP A 97 13.75 12.38 12.66
CA ASP A 97 14.72 13.14 13.46
C ASP A 97 14.07 14.01 14.55
N ARG A 98 12.82 14.46 14.34
CA ARG A 98 12.17 15.44 15.22
C ARG A 98 10.83 15.01 15.77
N ASP A 99 10.00 14.38 14.91
CA ASP A 99 8.60 14.13 15.26
C ASP A 99 8.41 12.74 15.90
N GLY A 100 9.47 11.91 15.99
CA GLY A 100 9.48 10.63 16.68
C GLY A 100 8.65 9.54 15.99
N VAL A 101 8.47 9.62 14.67
CA VAL A 101 7.85 8.57 13.86
C VAL A 101 8.72 7.33 13.84
N ASP A 102 8.12 6.16 13.99
CA ASP A 102 8.77 4.87 14.07
C ASP A 102 8.69 4.07 12.77
N ALA A 103 7.59 4.23 12.04
CA ALA A 103 7.35 3.60 10.75
C ALA A 103 6.74 4.59 9.76
N VAL A 104 7.16 4.52 8.49
CA VAL A 104 6.50 5.18 7.37
C VAL A 104 5.74 4.12 6.59
N ALA A 105 4.47 4.40 6.30
CA ALA A 105 3.58 3.56 5.52
C ALA A 105 3.17 4.26 4.23
N GLU A 106 2.65 3.49 3.29
CA GLU A 106 2.13 3.89 2.00
C GLU A 106 3.25 4.22 1.01
N VAL A 107 3.50 5.50 0.71
CA VAL A 107 4.54 5.99 -0.22
C VAL A 107 4.27 5.54 -1.66
N ASN A 108 3.18 6.04 -2.26
CA ASN A 108 2.74 5.66 -3.61
C ASN A 108 3.52 6.31 -4.78
N ASN A 109 4.81 6.55 -4.55
CA ASN A 109 5.78 6.95 -5.57
C ASN A 109 7.06 6.14 -5.41
N SER A 110 7.43 5.36 -6.43
CA SER A 110 8.59 4.45 -6.36
C SER A 110 9.93 5.17 -6.15
N ALA A 111 10.12 6.38 -6.66
CA ALA A 111 11.35 7.13 -6.44
C ALA A 111 11.48 7.57 -4.97
N ILE A 112 10.38 8.01 -4.36
CA ILE A 112 10.31 8.34 -2.93
C ILE A 112 10.55 7.08 -2.09
N ALA A 113 9.88 5.98 -2.41
CA ALA A 113 10.00 4.72 -1.68
C ALA A 113 11.43 4.18 -1.67
N LEU A 114 12.12 4.22 -2.81
CA LEU A 114 13.52 3.82 -2.93
C LEU A 114 14.47 4.73 -2.12
N ALA A 115 14.20 6.04 -2.07
CA ALA A 115 14.98 6.96 -1.25
C ALA A 115 14.73 6.72 0.26
N ILE A 116 13.49 6.46 0.65
CA ILE A 116 13.12 6.12 2.03
C ILE A 116 13.78 4.81 2.48
N ASN A 117 13.95 3.81 1.61
CA ASN A 117 14.65 2.56 1.95
C ASN A 117 16.08 2.81 2.48
N GLY A 118 16.82 3.73 1.90
CA GLY A 118 18.12 4.15 2.42
C GLY A 118 18.00 4.82 3.79
N LEU A 119 17.04 5.74 3.91
CA LEU A 119 16.84 6.51 5.14
C LEU A 119 16.41 5.66 6.33
N VAL A 120 15.46 4.70 6.15
CA VAL A 120 15.04 3.82 7.25
C VAL A 120 16.16 2.88 7.71
N THR A 121 17.05 2.47 6.80
CA THR A 121 18.23 1.69 7.15
C THR A 121 19.20 2.53 8.02
N GLU A 122 19.48 3.76 7.60
CA GLU A 122 20.33 4.69 8.35
C GLU A 122 19.78 5.01 9.74
N LYS A 123 18.49 5.29 9.84
CA LYS A 123 17.80 5.73 11.07
C LYS A 123 17.29 4.59 11.93
N ASN A 124 17.45 3.34 11.51
CA ASN A 124 16.86 2.15 12.13
C ASN A 124 15.35 2.28 12.39
N LYS A 125 14.62 2.75 11.36
CA LYS A 125 13.17 2.91 11.33
C LYS A 125 12.55 1.87 10.40
N VAL A 126 11.22 1.89 10.25
CA VAL A 126 10.49 0.90 9.43
C VAL A 126 9.90 1.56 8.20
N HIS A 127 10.01 0.91 7.05
CA HIS A 127 9.26 1.23 5.85
C HIS A 127 8.25 0.12 5.55
N LEU A 128 6.98 0.43 5.73
CA LEU A 128 5.84 -0.39 5.28
C LEU A 128 5.47 0.10 3.87
N CYS A 129 6.13 -0.44 2.86
CA CYS A 129 5.90 -0.05 1.47
C CYS A 129 4.59 -0.65 0.97
N THR A 130 3.49 0.08 1.15
CA THR A 130 2.14 -0.36 0.82
C THR A 130 1.55 0.34 -0.41
N GLY A 131 2.28 1.31 -1.01
CA GLY A 131 1.82 2.06 -2.19
C GLY A 131 2.74 1.95 -3.42
N ALA A 132 4.06 1.70 -3.26
CA ALA A 132 4.98 1.69 -4.40
C ALA A 132 5.19 0.30 -4.99
N GLY A 133 5.10 0.19 -6.33
CA GLY A 133 5.20 -1.05 -7.11
C GLY A 133 6.57 -1.32 -7.74
N SER A 134 7.68 -0.66 -7.33
CA SER A 134 8.99 -0.96 -7.91
C SER A 134 9.52 -2.32 -7.48
N VAL A 135 9.91 -3.16 -8.44
CA VAL A 135 10.58 -4.46 -8.19
C VAL A 135 11.94 -4.32 -7.50
N ASP A 136 12.59 -3.15 -7.61
CA ASP A 136 13.88 -2.91 -6.97
C ASP A 136 13.81 -2.84 -5.45
N LEU A 137 12.62 -2.57 -4.90
CA LEU A 137 12.39 -2.55 -3.45
C LEU A 137 12.65 -3.91 -2.77
N THR A 138 12.37 -5.00 -3.46
CA THR A 138 12.70 -6.38 -3.05
C THR A 138 13.84 -6.97 -3.90
N GLY A 139 14.52 -6.13 -4.68
CA GLY A 139 15.64 -6.45 -5.55
C GLY A 139 16.92 -5.78 -5.11
N ALA A 140 17.65 -5.21 -6.06
CA ALA A 140 18.96 -4.57 -5.85
C ALA A 140 18.95 -3.41 -4.81
N ARG A 141 17.80 -2.84 -4.53
CA ARG A 141 17.60 -1.74 -3.57
C ARG A 141 16.84 -2.18 -2.31
N CYS A 142 16.79 -3.48 -2.01
CA CYS A 142 16.14 -3.99 -0.81
C CYS A 142 16.78 -3.45 0.48
N SER A 143 15.97 -3.33 1.53
CA SER A 143 16.38 -2.87 2.85
C SER A 143 15.97 -3.89 3.92
N PRO A 144 16.81 -4.16 4.92
CA PRO A 144 16.45 -5.02 6.04
C PRO A 144 15.34 -4.42 6.92
N ASN A 145 15.08 -3.12 6.77
CA ASN A 145 14.09 -2.34 7.50
C ASN A 145 12.79 -2.11 6.71
N MET A 146 12.59 -2.85 5.60
CA MET A 146 11.43 -2.67 4.73
C MET A 146 10.65 -3.96 4.52
N VAL A 147 9.33 -3.81 4.39
CA VAL A 147 8.42 -4.84 3.85
C VAL A 147 7.59 -4.21 2.74
N GLN A 148 7.59 -4.83 1.56
CA GLN A 148 6.75 -4.42 0.44
C GLN A 148 5.46 -5.25 0.44
N TRP A 149 4.34 -4.57 0.69
CA TRP A 149 3.00 -5.16 0.68
C TRP A 149 2.31 -5.00 -0.66
N GLN A 150 2.51 -3.84 -1.30
CA GLN A 150 1.94 -3.54 -2.61
C GLN A 150 2.47 -4.48 -3.68
N THR A 151 1.60 -4.86 -4.62
CA THR A 151 1.98 -5.55 -5.85
C THR A 151 3.03 -4.73 -6.60
N ASP A 152 4.01 -5.40 -7.16
CA ASP A 152 5.04 -4.75 -7.97
C ASP A 152 4.83 -5.00 -9.47
N THR A 153 5.63 -4.34 -10.31
CA THR A 153 5.53 -4.44 -11.76
C THR A 153 5.74 -5.86 -12.31
N TRP A 154 6.32 -6.78 -11.54
CA TRP A 154 6.35 -8.19 -11.89
C TRP A 154 4.97 -8.83 -11.70
N GLY A 155 4.34 -8.58 -10.56
CA GLY A 155 3.00 -9.07 -10.26
C GLY A 155 1.95 -8.51 -11.22
N ASP A 156 2.00 -7.21 -11.48
CA ASP A 156 1.11 -6.55 -12.43
C ASP A 156 1.24 -7.16 -13.84
N ALA A 157 2.46 -7.51 -14.25
CA ALA A 157 2.74 -8.11 -15.54
C ALA A 157 2.14 -9.53 -15.72
N GLN A 158 1.76 -10.22 -14.64
CA GLN A 158 1.13 -11.55 -14.73
C GLN A 158 -0.21 -11.52 -15.48
N ILE A 159 -0.82 -10.36 -15.64
CA ILE A 159 -2.00 -10.18 -16.50
C ILE A 159 -1.71 -10.62 -17.94
N GLY A 160 -0.47 -10.46 -18.41
CA GLY A 160 -0.03 -10.90 -19.75
C GLY A 160 -0.24 -12.39 -19.95
N GLU A 161 0.22 -13.24 -19.01
CA GLU A 161 -0.03 -14.66 -19.04
C GLU A 161 -1.51 -15.00 -18.86
N ALA A 162 -2.16 -14.39 -17.85
CA ALA A 162 -3.54 -14.70 -17.51
C ALA A 162 -4.50 -14.44 -18.67
N VAL A 163 -4.35 -13.32 -19.37
CA VAL A 163 -5.20 -12.97 -20.53
C VAL A 163 -4.81 -13.76 -21.77
N THR A 164 -3.52 -14.08 -21.99
CA THR A 164 -3.09 -14.93 -23.11
C THR A 164 -3.73 -16.31 -23.02
N ARG A 165 -3.78 -16.91 -21.82
CA ARG A 165 -4.39 -18.23 -21.58
C ARG A 165 -5.90 -18.29 -21.86
N ILE A 166 -6.61 -17.18 -21.80
CA ILE A 166 -8.03 -17.09 -22.13
C ILE A 166 -8.30 -16.60 -23.55
N GLY A 167 -7.29 -16.69 -24.45
CA GLY A 167 -7.39 -16.44 -25.89
C GLY A 167 -7.08 -15.00 -26.31
N GLY A 168 -6.45 -14.19 -25.45
CA GLY A 168 -5.85 -12.90 -25.82
C GLY A 168 -4.41 -13.10 -26.25
N ASP A 169 -4.17 -13.54 -27.51
CA ASP A 169 -2.87 -14.02 -27.95
C ASP A 169 -2.06 -13.02 -28.80
N LYS A 170 -2.66 -11.88 -29.21
CA LYS A 170 -2.01 -10.86 -30.04
C LYS A 170 -2.13 -9.50 -29.37
N TRP A 171 -1.02 -8.99 -28.84
CA TRP A 171 -1.00 -7.83 -27.99
C TRP A 171 -0.40 -6.60 -28.66
N PHE A 172 -1.02 -5.44 -28.42
CA PHE A 172 -0.46 -4.13 -28.70
C PHE A 172 -0.42 -3.31 -27.41
N PHE A 173 0.67 -2.57 -27.18
CA PHE A 173 0.87 -1.80 -25.96
C PHE A 173 0.81 -0.30 -26.22
N ILE A 174 0.09 0.43 -25.36
CA ILE A 174 0.12 1.89 -25.27
C ILE A 174 0.81 2.25 -23.98
N VAL A 175 1.98 2.90 -24.07
CA VAL A 175 2.96 3.00 -23.00
C VAL A 175 3.19 4.46 -22.63
N ALA A 176 3.02 4.82 -21.37
CA ALA A 176 3.43 6.11 -20.86
C ALA A 176 4.96 6.23 -20.85
N ASP A 177 5.51 7.28 -21.46
CA ASP A 177 6.97 7.47 -21.63
C ASP A 177 7.62 7.92 -20.31
N TYR A 178 7.71 6.99 -19.38
CA TYR A 178 8.47 7.12 -18.12
C TYR A 178 8.87 5.74 -17.60
N THR A 179 9.78 5.70 -16.62
CA THR A 179 10.40 4.45 -16.14
C THR A 179 9.39 3.34 -15.82
N THR A 180 8.33 3.64 -15.08
CA THR A 180 7.34 2.61 -14.69
C THR A 180 6.55 2.11 -15.90
N GLY A 181 6.15 3.00 -16.83
CA GLY A 181 5.45 2.61 -18.05
C GLY A 181 6.25 1.63 -18.90
N HIS A 182 7.54 1.89 -19.08
CA HIS A 182 8.44 0.99 -19.80
C HIS A 182 8.63 -0.36 -19.09
N LEU A 183 8.80 -0.36 -17.75
CA LEU A 183 8.91 -1.62 -16.98
C LEU A 183 7.64 -2.46 -17.04
N LEU A 184 6.46 -1.83 -17.01
CA LEU A 184 5.19 -2.54 -17.18
C LEU A 184 5.10 -3.17 -18.55
N HIS A 185 5.47 -2.43 -19.62
CA HIS A 185 5.49 -2.96 -20.97
C HIS A 185 6.46 -4.14 -21.10
N GLU A 186 7.73 -3.97 -20.73
CA GLU A 186 8.77 -4.99 -20.85
C GLU A 186 8.40 -6.27 -20.10
N ASN A 187 7.94 -6.15 -18.86
CA ASN A 187 7.57 -7.29 -18.04
C ASN A 187 6.31 -7.99 -18.59
N THR A 188 5.30 -7.23 -18.99
CA THR A 188 4.06 -7.81 -19.53
C THR A 188 4.30 -8.47 -20.88
N ALA A 189 5.06 -7.86 -21.78
CA ALA A 189 5.44 -8.44 -23.05
C ALA A 189 6.16 -9.79 -22.86
N ARG A 190 7.10 -9.87 -21.92
CA ARG A 190 7.79 -11.12 -21.56
C ARG A 190 6.82 -12.21 -21.10
N MET A 191 5.83 -11.86 -20.25
CA MET A 191 4.81 -12.82 -19.79
C MET A 191 3.91 -13.30 -20.93
N VAL A 192 3.54 -12.40 -21.83
CA VAL A 192 2.77 -12.72 -23.05
C VAL A 192 3.53 -13.73 -23.92
N GLU A 193 4.79 -13.44 -24.25
CA GLU A 193 5.62 -14.30 -25.11
C GLU A 193 5.91 -15.65 -24.45
N ALA A 194 6.24 -15.67 -23.15
CA ALA A 194 6.46 -16.91 -22.39
C ALA A 194 5.19 -17.78 -22.32
N SER A 195 4.02 -17.20 -22.51
CA SER A 195 2.72 -17.89 -22.51
C SER A 195 2.25 -18.30 -23.90
N GLY A 196 3.06 -18.08 -24.94
CA GLY A 196 2.74 -18.40 -26.32
C GLY A 196 1.97 -17.31 -27.07
N GLY A 197 1.78 -16.13 -26.47
CA GLY A 197 1.22 -14.97 -27.13
C GLY A 197 2.25 -14.24 -28.00
N LYS A 198 1.78 -13.24 -28.74
CA LYS A 198 2.60 -12.46 -29.68
C LYS A 198 2.43 -10.96 -29.45
N VAL A 199 3.53 -10.25 -29.36
CA VAL A 199 3.55 -8.78 -29.34
C VAL A 199 3.50 -8.29 -30.79
N MET A 200 2.43 -7.57 -31.13
CA MET A 200 2.18 -7.00 -32.46
C MET A 200 2.82 -5.61 -32.62
N GLY A 201 3.12 -4.93 -31.51
CA GLY A 201 3.75 -3.62 -31.46
C GLY A 201 3.50 -2.89 -30.15
N ALA A 202 4.11 -1.72 -30.05
CA ALA A 202 3.92 -0.79 -28.95
C ALA A 202 4.03 0.66 -29.44
N SER A 203 3.33 1.57 -28.78
CA SER A 203 3.48 3.01 -28.99
C SER A 203 3.64 3.72 -27.65
N SER A 204 4.70 4.51 -27.52
CA SER A 204 4.95 5.33 -26.33
C SER A 204 4.41 6.74 -26.55
N TYR A 205 3.80 7.32 -25.52
CA TYR A 205 3.28 8.68 -25.54
C TYR A 205 3.96 9.58 -24.48
N PRO A 206 4.16 10.88 -24.75
CA PRO A 206 4.75 11.81 -23.79
C PRO A 206 3.93 11.91 -22.50
N PHE A 207 4.54 11.54 -21.36
CA PHE A 207 3.94 11.64 -20.03
C PHE A 207 4.54 12.81 -19.25
N PRO A 208 3.76 13.58 -18.50
CA PRO A 208 2.31 13.52 -18.24
C PRO A 208 1.45 14.43 -19.14
N SER A 209 1.97 14.89 -20.27
CA SER A 209 1.37 15.97 -21.05
C SER A 209 0.29 15.52 -22.05
N THR A 210 0.19 14.21 -22.35
CA THR A 210 -0.74 13.68 -23.36
C THR A 210 -2.15 13.53 -22.77
N THR A 211 -3.13 14.05 -23.47
CA THR A 211 -4.57 13.92 -23.15
C THR A 211 -5.38 13.32 -24.29
N ASP A 212 -4.86 13.36 -25.53
CA ASP A 212 -5.44 12.77 -26.73
C ASP A 212 -4.65 11.52 -27.11
N PHE A 213 -5.31 10.37 -27.04
CA PHE A 213 -4.75 9.06 -27.33
C PHE A 213 -5.20 8.50 -28.68
N SER A 214 -5.92 9.27 -29.48
CA SER A 214 -6.53 8.84 -30.76
C SER A 214 -5.51 8.18 -31.70
N SER A 215 -4.36 8.82 -31.90
CA SER A 215 -3.32 8.30 -32.80
C SER A 215 -2.72 6.98 -32.34
N PHE A 216 -2.57 6.77 -31.04
CA PHE A 216 -2.06 5.53 -30.45
C PHE A 216 -3.09 4.40 -30.53
N LEU A 217 -4.36 4.70 -30.30
CA LEU A 217 -5.47 3.77 -30.44
C LEU A 217 -5.67 3.30 -31.90
N LEU A 218 -5.57 4.21 -32.87
CA LEU A 218 -5.61 3.86 -34.30
C LEU A 218 -4.45 2.96 -34.71
N GLN A 219 -3.22 3.16 -34.17
CA GLN A 219 -2.11 2.25 -34.40
C GLN A 219 -2.39 0.87 -33.81
N ALA A 220 -2.96 0.82 -32.60
CA ALA A 220 -3.35 -0.46 -31.99
C ALA A 220 -4.39 -1.19 -32.85
N GLN A 221 -5.40 -0.50 -33.35
CA GLN A 221 -6.44 -1.06 -34.21
C GLN A 221 -5.87 -1.60 -35.54
N ALA A 222 -4.91 -0.86 -36.14
CA ALA A 222 -4.29 -1.26 -37.39
C ALA A 222 -3.27 -2.40 -37.24
N SER A 223 -2.82 -2.71 -36.03
CA SER A 223 -1.76 -3.71 -35.77
C SER A 223 -2.18 -5.16 -35.97
N GLY A 224 -3.49 -5.44 -36.01
CA GLY A 224 -4.03 -6.81 -36.04
C GLY A 224 -4.00 -7.49 -34.65
N ALA A 225 -3.79 -6.73 -33.58
CA ALA A 225 -3.89 -7.21 -32.21
C ALA A 225 -5.35 -7.56 -31.87
N ASN A 226 -5.55 -8.48 -30.92
CA ASN A 226 -6.85 -8.73 -30.29
C ASN A 226 -6.86 -8.31 -28.81
N VAL A 227 -5.73 -7.83 -28.31
CA VAL A 227 -5.58 -7.23 -26.97
C VAL A 227 -4.87 -5.89 -27.09
N VAL A 228 -5.40 -4.87 -26.45
CA VAL A 228 -4.72 -3.57 -26.26
C VAL A 228 -4.45 -3.37 -24.77
N ALA A 229 -3.18 -3.29 -24.40
CA ALA A 229 -2.76 -3.12 -23.02
C ALA A 229 -2.28 -1.69 -22.78
N PHE A 230 -2.80 -1.09 -21.72
CA PHE A 230 -2.42 0.24 -21.26
C PHE A 230 -1.39 0.13 -20.15
N CYS A 231 -0.12 0.48 -20.45
CA CYS A 231 0.99 0.56 -19.51
C CYS A 231 1.06 1.97 -18.91
N ASN A 232 0.01 2.35 -18.21
CA ASN A 232 -0.22 3.62 -17.53
C ASN A 232 -1.13 3.42 -16.33
N ALA A 233 -1.51 4.50 -15.64
CA ALA A 233 -2.43 4.46 -14.50
C ALA A 233 -3.21 5.78 -14.36
N GLY A 234 -4.22 5.80 -13.48
CA GLY A 234 -4.96 7.00 -13.11
C GLY A 234 -5.70 7.64 -14.30
N VAL A 235 -5.55 8.96 -14.44
CA VAL A 235 -6.28 9.76 -15.46
C VAL A 235 -5.96 9.33 -16.88
N ASP A 236 -4.73 8.92 -17.17
CA ASP A 236 -4.33 8.48 -18.51
C ASP A 236 -5.07 7.20 -18.91
N LEU A 237 -5.22 6.23 -17.98
CA LEU A 237 -6.02 5.04 -18.23
C LEU A 237 -7.49 5.39 -18.47
N VAL A 238 -8.04 6.31 -17.68
CA VAL A 238 -9.42 6.80 -17.87
C VAL A 238 -9.59 7.35 -19.28
N ASN A 239 -8.68 8.19 -19.74
CA ASN A 239 -8.75 8.80 -21.07
C ASN A 239 -8.56 7.77 -22.18
N CYS A 240 -7.60 6.83 -22.04
CA CYS A 240 -7.41 5.74 -23.00
C CYS A 240 -8.68 4.90 -23.17
N VAL A 241 -9.29 4.47 -22.07
CA VAL A 241 -10.49 3.61 -22.11
C VAL A 241 -11.69 4.35 -22.68
N LYS A 242 -11.92 5.63 -22.29
CA LYS A 242 -12.98 6.46 -22.86
C LYS A 242 -12.85 6.62 -24.37
N GLN A 243 -11.65 7.01 -24.82
CA GLN A 243 -11.41 7.20 -26.26
C GLN A 243 -11.47 5.87 -27.01
N ALA A 244 -10.99 4.76 -26.47
CA ALA A 244 -11.16 3.44 -27.09
C ALA A 244 -12.64 3.06 -27.27
N HIS A 245 -13.47 3.37 -26.28
CA HIS A 245 -14.92 3.18 -26.38
C HIS A 245 -15.54 4.08 -27.45
N GLU A 246 -15.17 5.37 -27.50
CA GLU A 246 -15.64 6.34 -28.52
C GLU A 246 -15.24 5.93 -29.94
N PHE A 247 -14.08 5.31 -30.12
CA PHE A 247 -13.61 4.75 -31.40
C PHE A 247 -14.24 3.40 -31.76
N GLY A 248 -15.15 2.89 -30.94
CA GLY A 248 -15.85 1.64 -31.22
C GLY A 248 -14.94 0.41 -31.19
N MET A 249 -13.88 0.39 -30.36
CA MET A 249 -12.91 -0.71 -30.27
C MET A 249 -13.46 -1.91 -29.49
N SER A 250 -14.76 -2.14 -29.47
CA SER A 250 -15.46 -3.20 -28.73
C SER A 250 -15.06 -4.63 -29.15
N GLY A 251 -14.45 -4.79 -30.34
CA GLY A 251 -13.90 -6.08 -30.81
C GLY A 251 -12.55 -6.45 -30.19
N LEU A 252 -11.90 -5.55 -29.46
CA LEU A 252 -10.62 -5.76 -28.83
C LEU A 252 -10.80 -5.95 -27.30
N ARG A 253 -9.96 -6.83 -26.72
CA ARG A 253 -9.84 -6.91 -25.26
C ARG A 253 -8.98 -5.76 -24.77
N LEU A 254 -9.55 -4.89 -23.96
CA LEU A 254 -8.81 -3.82 -23.29
C LEU A 254 -8.26 -4.34 -21.96
N VAL A 255 -7.01 -4.03 -21.67
CA VAL A 255 -6.29 -4.46 -20.47
C VAL A 255 -5.68 -3.23 -19.80
N GLY A 256 -6.06 -2.96 -18.56
CA GLY A 256 -5.37 -2.02 -17.69
C GLY A 256 -4.32 -2.78 -16.87
N VAL A 257 -3.03 -2.60 -17.19
CA VAL A 257 -1.94 -3.34 -16.52
C VAL A 257 -1.85 -2.95 -15.05
N VAL A 258 -2.02 -1.66 -14.73
CA VAL A 258 -2.17 -1.16 -13.36
C VAL A 258 -3.49 -0.41 -13.27
N THR A 259 -4.45 -1.00 -12.59
CA THR A 259 -5.80 -0.46 -12.48
C THR A 259 -6.38 -0.75 -11.11
N PHE A 260 -7.13 0.21 -10.59
CA PHE A 260 -7.76 0.12 -9.28
C PHE A 260 -9.27 0.38 -9.38
N SER A 261 -10.02 -0.13 -8.41
CA SER A 261 -11.49 -0.05 -8.39
C SER A 261 -12.03 1.39 -8.42
N ASN A 262 -11.32 2.36 -7.85
CA ASN A 262 -11.69 3.78 -7.94
C ASN A 262 -11.63 4.33 -9.37
N VAL A 263 -10.68 3.85 -10.19
CA VAL A 263 -10.57 4.23 -11.61
C VAL A 263 -11.79 3.71 -12.39
N ILE A 264 -12.17 2.46 -12.15
CA ILE A 264 -13.34 1.84 -12.80
C ILE A 264 -14.65 2.52 -12.35
N HIS A 265 -14.76 2.84 -11.06
CA HIS A 265 -15.89 3.60 -10.52
C HIS A 265 -16.02 4.98 -11.20
N THR A 266 -14.90 5.67 -11.42
CA THR A 266 -14.86 6.98 -12.11
C THR A 266 -15.24 6.86 -13.59
N LEU A 267 -14.79 5.79 -14.27
CA LEU A 267 -15.16 5.52 -15.68
C LEU A 267 -16.65 5.22 -15.84
N GLY A 268 -17.25 4.58 -14.86
CA GLY A 268 -18.58 3.99 -14.97
C GLY A 268 -18.59 2.69 -15.78
N LEU A 269 -19.55 1.82 -15.47
CA LEU A 269 -19.62 0.48 -16.05
C LEU A 269 -19.93 0.47 -17.55
N GLU A 270 -20.70 1.45 -18.05
CA GLU A 270 -20.99 1.55 -19.49
C GLU A 270 -19.71 1.67 -20.32
N THR A 271 -18.77 2.48 -19.84
CA THR A 271 -17.49 2.73 -20.53
C THR A 271 -16.46 1.63 -20.28
N ALA A 272 -16.42 1.12 -19.03
CA ALA A 272 -15.37 0.21 -18.59
C ALA A 272 -15.72 -1.28 -18.74
N GLN A 273 -16.97 -1.64 -19.06
CA GLN A 273 -17.38 -3.04 -19.15
C GLN A 273 -16.47 -3.88 -20.03
N GLY A 274 -16.11 -5.07 -19.53
CA GLY A 274 -15.25 -5.99 -20.25
C GLY A 274 -13.75 -5.75 -20.06
N LEU A 275 -13.33 -4.58 -19.54
CA LEU A 275 -11.92 -4.31 -19.23
C LEU A 275 -11.38 -5.41 -18.28
N LEU A 276 -10.19 -5.91 -18.58
CA LEU A 276 -9.48 -6.89 -17.77
C LEU A 276 -8.40 -6.19 -16.94
N LEU A 277 -8.29 -6.58 -15.69
CA LEU A 277 -7.31 -6.02 -14.73
C LEU A 277 -6.94 -7.04 -13.66
N THR A 278 -5.86 -6.79 -12.94
CA THR A 278 -5.50 -7.56 -11.75
C THR A 278 -5.44 -6.67 -10.52
N GLU A 279 -6.01 -7.16 -9.42
CA GLU A 279 -5.84 -6.57 -8.08
C GLU A 279 -5.59 -7.66 -7.03
N SER A 280 -4.91 -7.33 -5.95
CA SER A 280 -4.67 -8.25 -4.83
C SER A 280 -5.81 -8.26 -3.81
N TYR A 281 -6.74 -7.33 -3.94
CA TYR A 281 -7.90 -7.17 -3.06
C TYR A 281 -9.09 -6.65 -3.86
N TYR A 282 -10.28 -7.11 -3.48
CA TYR A 282 -11.55 -6.51 -3.86
C TYR A 282 -12.53 -6.66 -2.69
N TRP A 283 -13.33 -5.65 -2.43
CA TRP A 283 -14.18 -5.59 -1.23
C TRP A 283 -15.19 -6.75 -1.15
N ASP A 284 -15.67 -7.26 -2.27
CA ASP A 284 -16.66 -8.36 -2.35
C ASP A 284 -16.03 -9.70 -2.76
N LEU A 285 -14.77 -9.94 -2.39
CA LEU A 285 -14.09 -11.20 -2.73
C LEU A 285 -14.54 -12.36 -1.84
N ASN A 286 -14.72 -12.12 -0.55
CA ASN A 286 -15.13 -13.10 0.45
C ASN A 286 -15.72 -12.44 1.71
N ASP A 287 -16.12 -13.22 2.71
CA ASP A 287 -16.72 -12.69 3.95
C ASP A 287 -15.77 -11.81 4.75
N ARG A 288 -14.47 -12.11 4.76
CA ARG A 288 -13.48 -11.30 5.48
C ARG A 288 -13.31 -9.92 4.83
N THR A 289 -13.18 -9.86 3.50
CA THR A 289 -13.06 -8.58 2.77
C THR A 289 -14.33 -7.73 2.90
N ARG A 290 -15.51 -8.35 2.87
CA ARG A 290 -16.79 -7.69 3.18
C ARG A 290 -16.84 -7.18 4.62
N GLY A 291 -16.33 -7.96 5.57
CA GLY A 291 -16.21 -7.58 6.98
C GLY A 291 -15.33 -6.35 7.17
N PHE A 292 -14.17 -6.30 6.54
CA PHE A 292 -13.29 -5.14 6.53
C PHE A 292 -13.99 -3.91 5.93
N MET A 293 -14.58 -4.07 4.74
CA MET A 293 -15.30 -2.98 4.08
C MET A 293 -16.42 -2.41 4.95
N ASN A 294 -17.18 -3.25 5.66
CA ASN A 294 -18.24 -2.81 6.56
C ASN A 294 -17.75 -1.94 7.72
N ARG A 295 -16.50 -2.14 8.20
CA ARG A 295 -15.89 -1.32 9.25
C ARG A 295 -15.36 0.02 8.74
N VAL A 296 -14.86 0.06 7.51
CA VAL A 296 -14.15 1.23 6.98
C VAL A 296 -15.01 2.14 6.08
N LYS A 297 -16.11 1.63 5.49
CA LYS A 297 -16.91 2.35 4.49
C LYS A 297 -17.45 3.72 4.95
N SER A 298 -17.78 3.87 6.23
CA SER A 298 -18.26 5.15 6.77
C SER A 298 -17.15 6.22 6.84
N LYS A 299 -15.89 5.80 6.85
CA LYS A 299 -14.71 6.67 6.85
C LYS A 299 -14.25 7.03 5.42
N THR A 300 -14.72 6.27 4.43
CA THR A 300 -14.32 6.37 3.02
C THR A 300 -15.54 6.40 2.08
N PRO A 301 -16.53 7.30 2.31
CA PRO A 301 -17.83 7.25 1.61
C PRO A 301 -17.71 7.43 0.10
N ASP A 302 -16.77 8.26 -0.35
CA ASP A 302 -16.62 8.65 -1.75
C ASP A 302 -15.54 7.84 -2.49
N ASN A 303 -14.69 7.13 -1.76
CA ASN A 303 -13.58 6.35 -2.34
C ASN A 303 -13.36 5.07 -1.51
N TRP A 304 -14.04 3.99 -1.90
CA TRP A 304 -13.92 2.70 -1.23
C TRP A 304 -12.51 2.11 -1.39
N PRO A 305 -12.00 1.39 -0.38
CA PRO A 305 -10.68 0.77 -0.46
C PRO A 305 -10.47 -0.09 -1.70
N ASN A 306 -9.43 0.22 -2.45
CA ASN A 306 -8.82 -0.61 -3.49
C ASN A 306 -7.70 -1.47 -2.90
N SER A 307 -6.93 -2.17 -3.74
CA SER A 307 -5.81 -3.02 -3.28
C SER A 307 -4.68 -2.24 -2.60
N GLU A 308 -4.38 -0.99 -3.00
CA GLU A 308 -3.35 -0.16 -2.36
C GLU A 308 -3.75 0.26 -0.93
N HIS A 309 -5.01 0.66 -0.76
CA HIS A 309 -5.57 0.96 0.56
C HIS A 309 -5.60 -0.27 1.47
N ALA A 310 -5.98 -1.43 0.91
CA ALA A 310 -5.97 -2.71 1.62
C ALA A 310 -4.55 -3.12 2.04
N CYS A 311 -3.54 -2.88 1.18
CA CYS A 311 -2.13 -3.08 1.53
C CYS A 311 -1.71 -2.23 2.73
N THR A 312 -2.19 -0.98 2.83
CA THR A 312 -1.92 -0.13 3.98
C THR A 312 -2.55 -0.70 5.26
N TYR A 313 -3.81 -1.16 5.20
CA TYR A 313 -4.43 -1.86 6.32
C TYR A 313 -3.65 -3.12 6.74
N GLY A 314 -3.32 -4.02 5.79
CA GLY A 314 -2.61 -5.27 6.06
C GLY A 314 -1.21 -5.04 6.59
N GLY A 315 -0.42 -4.15 5.98
CA GLY A 315 0.94 -3.81 6.38
C GLY A 315 1.00 -3.20 7.79
N VAL A 316 0.11 -2.24 8.09
CA VAL A 316 0.00 -1.63 9.44
C VAL A 316 -0.47 -2.66 10.46
N THR A 317 -1.49 -3.47 10.13
CA THR A 317 -1.98 -4.54 11.02
C THR A 317 -0.85 -5.50 11.40
N HIS A 318 -0.07 -5.97 10.43
CA HIS A 318 1.00 -6.92 10.70
C HIS A 318 2.18 -6.29 11.47
N TYR A 319 2.54 -5.04 11.17
CA TYR A 319 3.53 -4.28 11.94
C TYR A 319 3.08 -4.14 13.40
N LEU A 320 1.83 -3.79 13.66
CA LEU A 320 1.31 -3.64 15.02
C LEU A 320 1.23 -4.98 15.77
N LYS A 321 1.00 -6.10 15.08
CA LYS A 321 1.15 -7.45 15.67
C LYS A 321 2.59 -7.69 16.11
N ALA A 322 3.58 -7.32 15.29
CA ALA A 322 5.00 -7.43 15.66
C ALA A 322 5.37 -6.50 16.82
N VAL A 323 4.82 -5.29 16.86
CA VAL A 323 4.97 -4.36 18.02
C VAL A 323 4.39 -4.99 19.29
N ALA A 324 3.24 -5.65 19.19
CA ALA A 324 2.61 -6.31 20.34
C ALA A 324 3.41 -7.50 20.86
N GLU A 325 4.10 -8.24 19.97
CA GLU A 325 5.00 -9.35 20.29
C GLU A 325 6.29 -8.88 20.96
N LEU A 326 6.93 -7.83 20.42
CA LEU A 326 8.17 -7.27 20.93
C LEU A 326 7.98 -6.45 22.22
N GLY A 327 6.80 -5.86 22.40
CA GLY A 327 6.56 -4.76 23.32
C GLY A 327 6.96 -3.40 22.71
N GLY A 328 6.14 -2.37 22.99
CA GLY A 328 6.26 -1.05 22.36
C GLY A 328 7.64 -0.39 22.50
N GLN A 329 8.33 -0.56 23.64
CA GLN A 329 9.66 0.02 23.86
C GLN A 329 10.72 -0.57 22.93
N ARG A 330 10.75 -1.90 22.77
CA ARG A 330 11.70 -2.58 21.86
C ARG A 330 11.42 -2.24 20.41
N ALA A 331 10.16 -2.29 20.00
CA ALA A 331 9.78 -1.93 18.63
C ALA A 331 10.17 -0.49 18.29
N LYS A 332 10.02 0.45 19.24
CA LYS A 332 10.43 1.85 19.09
C LYS A 332 11.95 2.01 19.04
N ALA A 333 12.68 1.20 19.77
CA ALA A 333 14.16 1.25 19.84
C ALA A 333 14.81 0.70 18.55
N SER A 334 14.18 -0.27 17.88
CA SER A 334 14.77 -0.93 16.71
C SER A 334 13.73 -1.29 15.65
N GLY A 335 13.72 -0.52 14.56
CA GLY A 335 12.94 -0.84 13.37
C GLY A 335 13.40 -2.15 12.72
N LEU A 336 14.69 -2.46 12.77
CA LEU A 336 15.23 -3.73 12.28
C LEU A 336 14.63 -4.93 13.01
N GLU A 337 14.58 -4.90 14.36
CA GLU A 337 13.97 -5.98 15.14
C GLU A 337 12.46 -6.12 14.83
N ALA A 338 11.77 -4.99 14.65
CA ALA A 338 10.37 -5.00 14.29
C ALA A 338 10.15 -5.70 12.94
N VAL A 339 10.92 -5.36 11.89
CA VAL A 339 10.83 -5.99 10.58
C VAL A 339 11.25 -7.46 10.61
N GLN A 340 12.28 -7.82 11.37
CA GLN A 340 12.67 -9.22 11.57
C GLN A 340 11.55 -10.01 12.25
N THR A 341 10.85 -9.41 13.20
CA THR A 341 9.69 -10.04 13.85
C THR A 341 8.54 -10.21 12.88
N MET A 342 8.22 -9.19 12.07
CA MET A 342 7.23 -9.31 11.00
C MET A 342 7.55 -10.49 10.06
N LYS A 343 8.82 -10.65 9.65
CA LYS A 343 9.24 -11.72 8.74
C LYS A 343 9.14 -13.12 9.34
N ARG A 344 9.24 -13.26 10.67
CA ARG A 344 9.10 -14.56 11.36
C ARG A 344 7.66 -14.96 11.63
N MET A 345 6.75 -14.01 11.68
CA MET A 345 5.33 -14.25 11.96
C MET A 345 4.57 -14.51 10.66
N PRO A 346 3.62 -15.46 10.64
CA PRO A 346 2.69 -15.56 9.52
C PRO A 346 1.84 -14.29 9.44
N THR A 347 1.60 -13.81 8.24
CA THR A 347 0.62 -12.74 8.02
C THR A 347 -0.79 -13.32 8.07
N ASP A 348 -1.71 -12.58 8.62
CA ASP A 348 -3.14 -12.90 8.57
C ASP A 348 -3.94 -11.63 8.86
N ASP A 349 -4.75 -11.19 7.88
CA ASP A 349 -5.63 -10.03 7.99
C ASP A 349 -6.88 -10.23 7.13
N ASP A 350 -7.85 -9.33 7.28
CA ASP A 350 -9.14 -9.48 6.60
C ASP A 350 -9.11 -9.11 5.11
N CYS A 351 -8.04 -8.50 4.63
CA CYS A 351 -7.89 -8.14 3.22
C CYS A 351 -7.24 -9.26 2.40
N PHE A 352 -6.19 -9.91 2.96
CA PHE A 352 -5.33 -10.85 2.22
C PHE A 352 -5.40 -12.28 2.76
N GLY A 353 -5.99 -12.49 3.94
CA GLY A 353 -5.95 -13.79 4.60
C GLY A 353 -4.56 -14.15 5.12
N SER A 354 -4.31 -15.46 5.23
CA SER A 354 -3.03 -15.97 5.72
C SER A 354 -1.98 -15.95 4.63
N GLY A 355 -0.74 -15.59 5.01
CA GLY A 355 0.41 -15.51 4.12
C GLY A 355 1.72 -15.45 4.88
N SER A 356 2.78 -14.95 4.24
CA SER A 356 4.12 -14.83 4.80
C SER A 356 4.88 -13.65 4.20
N ILE A 357 6.00 -13.29 4.82
CA ILE A 357 6.95 -12.31 4.29
C ILE A 357 8.27 -13.01 4.02
N ARG A 358 8.79 -12.87 2.78
CA ARG A 358 10.07 -13.45 2.36
C ARG A 358 11.26 -12.69 2.94
N ALA A 359 12.45 -13.29 2.84
CA ALA A 359 13.72 -12.70 3.28
C ALA A 359 14.00 -11.34 2.63
N ASP A 360 13.67 -11.18 1.34
CA ASP A 360 13.81 -9.93 0.58
C ASP A 360 12.80 -8.83 0.99
N GLY A 361 11.87 -9.13 1.89
CA GLY A 361 10.85 -8.20 2.37
C GLY A 361 9.52 -8.25 1.60
N ARG A 362 9.36 -9.14 0.61
CA ARG A 362 8.11 -9.28 -0.12
C ARG A 362 7.04 -9.96 0.72
N ALA A 363 5.91 -9.30 0.96
CA ALA A 363 4.71 -9.92 1.49
C ALA A 363 4.03 -10.75 0.39
N MET A 364 3.71 -12.00 0.72
CA MET A 364 3.21 -13.00 -0.22
C MET A 364 1.69 -13.10 -0.13
N HIS A 365 0.99 -12.69 -1.17
CA HIS A 365 -0.46 -12.87 -1.32
C HIS A 365 -0.81 -13.04 -2.80
N PRO A 366 -1.94 -13.71 -3.12
CA PRO A 366 -2.36 -13.93 -4.50
C PRO A 366 -2.78 -12.63 -5.19
N LEU A 367 -2.83 -12.67 -6.53
CA LEU A 367 -3.53 -11.70 -7.35
C LEU A 367 -4.77 -12.33 -7.97
N TYR A 368 -5.75 -11.52 -8.23
CA TYR A 368 -7.00 -11.92 -8.84
C TYR A 368 -7.16 -11.23 -10.19
N LEU A 369 -7.39 -12.02 -11.24
CA LEU A 369 -7.81 -11.50 -12.53
C LEU A 369 -9.31 -11.18 -12.45
N PHE A 370 -9.65 -9.95 -12.70
CA PHE A 370 -11.03 -9.47 -12.75
C PHE A 370 -11.42 -9.04 -14.17
N GLN A 371 -12.69 -9.15 -14.45
CA GLN A 371 -13.33 -8.49 -15.57
C GLN A 371 -14.36 -7.50 -15.02
N VAL A 372 -14.35 -6.28 -15.56
CA VAL A 372 -15.36 -5.27 -15.23
C VAL A 372 -16.73 -5.73 -15.69
N LYS A 373 -17.71 -5.66 -14.80
CA LYS A 373 -19.12 -6.04 -15.04
C LYS A 373 -19.76 -5.11 -16.05
N THR A 374 -20.78 -5.62 -16.74
CA THR A 374 -21.76 -4.78 -17.44
C THR A 374 -22.67 -4.07 -16.44
N PRO A 375 -23.34 -2.97 -16.80
CA PRO A 375 -24.35 -2.34 -15.94
C PRO A 375 -25.43 -3.30 -15.44
N ALA A 376 -25.86 -4.25 -16.27
CA ALA A 376 -26.88 -5.24 -15.92
C ALA A 376 -26.41 -6.30 -14.90
N GLU A 377 -25.13 -6.56 -14.80
CA GLU A 377 -24.53 -7.50 -13.82
C GLU A 377 -24.30 -6.87 -12.45
N SER A 378 -24.27 -5.54 -12.37
CA SER A 378 -23.95 -4.80 -11.15
C SER A 378 -25.16 -4.61 -10.25
N LYS A 379 -24.97 -4.74 -8.93
CA LYS A 379 -26.02 -4.61 -7.91
C LYS A 379 -25.91 -3.32 -7.09
N SER A 380 -24.78 -2.60 -7.19
CA SER A 380 -24.53 -1.35 -6.46
C SER A 380 -23.43 -0.54 -7.12
N ALA A 381 -23.26 0.73 -6.72
CA ALA A 381 -22.26 1.64 -7.30
C ALA A 381 -20.81 1.12 -7.26
N TRP A 382 -20.47 0.26 -6.30
CA TRP A 382 -19.13 -0.31 -6.14
C TRP A 382 -19.07 -1.81 -6.49
N ASP A 383 -20.15 -2.39 -7.00
CA ASP A 383 -20.15 -3.77 -7.49
C ASP A 383 -19.66 -3.82 -8.95
N LEU A 384 -18.34 -3.70 -9.10
CA LEU A 384 -17.65 -3.40 -10.35
C LEU A 384 -17.13 -4.64 -11.07
N TYR A 385 -16.78 -5.70 -10.32
CA TYR A 385 -15.97 -6.80 -10.84
C TYR A 385 -16.64 -8.15 -10.75
N LYS A 386 -16.29 -9.01 -11.70
CA LYS A 386 -16.44 -10.47 -11.60
C LYS A 386 -15.08 -11.12 -11.66
N LEU A 387 -14.86 -12.11 -10.81
CA LEU A 387 -13.61 -12.87 -10.73
C LEU A 387 -13.49 -13.74 -11.99
N ALA A 388 -12.39 -13.59 -12.72
CA ALA A 388 -12.07 -14.35 -13.93
C ALA A 388 -10.96 -15.39 -13.70
N GLY A 389 -10.13 -15.20 -12.66
CA GLY A 389 -9.05 -16.14 -12.33
C GLY A 389 -8.28 -15.73 -11.08
N THR A 390 -7.43 -16.64 -10.59
CA THR A 390 -6.54 -16.39 -9.46
C THR A 390 -5.11 -16.74 -9.86
N ILE A 391 -4.18 -15.85 -9.51
CA ILE A 391 -2.74 -16.01 -9.70
C ILE A 391 -2.14 -16.30 -8.33
N PRO A 392 -1.59 -17.48 -8.06
CA PRO A 392 -0.99 -17.82 -6.77
C PRO A 392 0.12 -16.84 -6.37
N ALA A 393 0.34 -16.65 -5.06
CA ALA A 393 1.32 -15.71 -4.51
C ALA A 393 2.74 -15.93 -5.04
N GLU A 394 3.13 -17.19 -5.25
CA GLU A 394 4.46 -17.59 -5.78
C GLU A 394 4.67 -17.09 -7.21
N ARG A 395 3.60 -17.02 -8.00
CA ARG A 395 3.64 -16.53 -9.38
C ARG A 395 3.44 -15.02 -9.45
N ALA A 396 2.64 -14.47 -8.54
CA ALA A 396 2.45 -13.03 -8.38
C ALA A 396 3.70 -12.29 -7.91
N SER A 397 4.72 -13.02 -7.47
CA SER A 397 5.98 -12.47 -6.96
C SER A 397 7.17 -12.97 -7.77
N ARG A 398 8.11 -12.06 -8.10
CA ARG A 398 9.35 -12.44 -8.76
C ARG A 398 10.08 -13.54 -7.96
N PRO A 399 10.66 -14.57 -8.60
CA PRO A 399 11.44 -15.57 -7.90
C PRO A 399 12.54 -14.93 -7.01
N MET A 400 12.65 -15.42 -5.78
CA MET A 400 13.63 -14.91 -4.83
C MET A 400 15.05 -15.15 -5.37
N GLY A 401 15.90 -14.13 -5.30
CA GLY A 401 17.27 -14.18 -5.85
C GLY A 401 17.41 -13.57 -7.25
N GLU A 402 16.38 -13.58 -8.09
CA GLU A 402 16.46 -12.97 -9.43
C GLU A 402 16.58 -11.44 -9.40
N GLY A 403 16.19 -10.80 -8.29
CA GLY A 403 16.23 -9.36 -8.12
C GLY A 403 17.56 -8.79 -7.63
N GLY A 404 18.53 -9.64 -7.26
CA GLY A 404 19.83 -9.20 -6.73
C GLY A 404 19.77 -8.60 -5.31
N CYS A 405 18.76 -8.95 -4.51
CA CYS A 405 18.70 -8.56 -3.10
C CYS A 405 19.70 -9.36 -2.27
N LYS A 406 20.66 -8.67 -1.65
CA LYS A 406 21.72 -9.29 -0.84
C LYS A 406 21.22 -9.86 0.50
N LEU A 407 19.99 -9.56 0.90
CA LEU A 407 19.41 -10.10 2.13
C LEU A 407 19.02 -11.56 2.02
N THR A 408 18.90 -12.09 0.81
CA THR A 408 18.55 -13.50 0.57
C THR A 408 19.64 -14.47 0.99
N ASP A 409 20.89 -14.02 1.01
CA ASP A 409 22.06 -14.84 1.35
C ASP A 409 22.32 -14.91 2.86
N SER A 410 21.79 -13.96 3.64
CA SER A 410 22.07 -13.79 5.08
C SER A 410 20.93 -14.19 6.00
N PHE A 411 19.79 -14.60 5.47
CA PHE A 411 18.61 -14.98 6.28
C PHE A 411 18.68 -16.48 6.62
N LEU A 412 19.62 -16.85 7.51
CA LEU A 412 19.56 -18.16 8.16
C LEU A 412 18.36 -18.16 9.12
N PRO A 413 17.48 -19.18 9.07
CA PRO A 413 16.47 -19.34 10.10
C PRO A 413 17.21 -19.43 11.45
N LEU A 414 16.82 -18.59 12.41
CA LEU A 414 17.29 -18.72 13.78
C LEU A 414 16.97 -20.14 14.27
N PRO A 415 17.89 -20.79 14.99
CA PRO A 415 17.61 -22.10 15.57
C PRO A 415 16.37 -22.00 16.47
N ARG A 416 15.48 -22.98 16.32
CA ARG A 416 14.21 -23.12 17.07
C ARG A 416 14.48 -23.23 18.55
#